data_1fa6ebff64286c81d5b1f34355662f2c
#
_entry.id   1fa6ebff64286c81d5b1f34355662f2c
#
_cell.length_a   1.000
_cell.length_b   1.000
_cell.length_c   1.000
_cell.angle_alpha   90.00
_cell.angle_beta   90.00
_cell.angle_gamma   90.00
#
_symmetry.space_group_name_H-M   'P 1'
#
loop_
_entity.id
_entity.type
_entity.pdbx_description
1 polymer ?
#
loop_
_entity_poly.entity_id
_entity_poly.type
_entity_poly.pdbx_seq_one_letter_code
_entity_poly.pdbx_strand_id
1 'polypeptide(L)'
;VPTYDLMPASAYLTFAQRSLSYETAFLETIGAIEHKDRVAGLIAVGGSTRSWQSMALEGLQATMFTTDMKVVDMLLATRVPGMAQCLLDDGLIARARKLGEHIMTAVHTPAAERRWLGEEDMGWCPNCHSNALVLGEKQWDGLHYPIECQVCGAGGTLEQTEDGKWRFVIQEDGLLKDRTTVEGRARHLEEIAHTQGGFYSDPENRRIVQEKSVKYKEKQFKGI
;
A
#
# COMPACT_ATOMS: atom_id res chain seq x y z
N VAL A 1 -1.88 -4.80 14.69
CA VAL A 1 -3.25 -5.08 14.22
C VAL A 1 -3.44 -6.60 14.11
N PRO A 2 -4.50 -7.18 14.66
CA PRO A 2 -4.80 -8.59 14.45
C PRO A 2 -5.21 -8.87 13.00
N THR A 3 -4.95 -10.13 12.58
CA THR A 3 -5.25 -10.62 11.23
C THR A 3 -6.42 -11.61 11.29
N TYR A 4 -7.42 -11.39 10.46
CA TYR A 4 -8.54 -12.30 10.23
C TYR A 4 -8.74 -12.49 8.73
N ASP A 5 -9.00 -13.73 8.31
CA ASP A 5 -9.24 -14.07 6.89
C ASP A 5 -8.22 -13.41 5.94
N LEU A 6 -6.93 -13.61 6.22
CA LEU A 6 -5.77 -13.10 5.47
C LEU A 6 -5.51 -11.58 5.58
N MET A 7 -6.46 -10.80 6.09
CA MET A 7 -6.50 -9.33 6.05
C MET A 7 -6.33 -8.72 7.44
N PRO A 8 -5.95 -7.44 7.54
CA PRO A 8 -6.10 -6.68 8.79
C PRO A 8 -7.55 -6.70 9.28
N ALA A 9 -7.74 -6.70 10.60
CA ALA A 9 -9.07 -6.67 11.20
C ALA A 9 -9.97 -5.55 10.63
N SER A 10 -11.26 -5.84 10.45
CA SER A 10 -12.24 -4.91 9.87
C SER A 10 -12.33 -3.57 10.59
N ALA A 11 -12.15 -3.56 11.91
CA ALA A 11 -12.11 -2.32 12.70
C ALA A 11 -10.98 -1.38 12.24
N TYR A 12 -9.79 -1.94 11.93
CA TYR A 12 -8.69 -1.15 11.38
C TYR A 12 -9.02 -0.65 9.96
N LEU A 13 -9.52 -1.53 9.09
CA LEU A 13 -9.88 -1.15 7.72
C LEU A 13 -10.97 -0.05 7.70
N THR A 14 -11.95 -0.17 8.58
CA THR A 14 -12.99 0.87 8.74
C THR A 14 -12.39 2.21 9.19
N PHE A 15 -11.47 2.19 10.15
CA PHE A 15 -10.75 3.40 10.58
C PHE A 15 -9.93 3.99 9.43
N ALA A 16 -9.14 3.17 8.75
CA ALA A 16 -8.29 3.62 7.64
C ALA A 16 -9.12 4.20 6.48
N GLN A 17 -10.21 3.54 6.08
CA GLN A 17 -11.08 4.02 5.01
C GLN A 17 -11.83 5.31 5.37
N ARG A 18 -12.14 5.53 6.64
CA ARG A 18 -12.71 6.82 7.10
C ARG A 18 -11.70 7.97 7.03
N SER A 19 -10.42 7.68 7.06
CA SER A 19 -9.38 8.70 6.91
C SER A 19 -9.20 9.20 5.46
N LEU A 20 -9.83 8.55 4.47
CA LEU A 20 -9.81 8.97 3.08
C LEU A 20 -10.33 10.42 2.87
N SER A 21 -11.29 10.86 3.69
CA SER A 21 -11.76 12.26 3.65
C SER A 21 -10.71 13.28 4.08
N TYR A 22 -9.62 12.80 4.68
CA TYR A 22 -8.47 13.60 5.11
C TYR A 22 -7.19 13.14 4.40
N GLU A 23 -7.27 12.74 3.14
CA GLU A 23 -6.14 12.24 2.34
C GLU A 23 -4.97 13.22 2.36
N THR A 24 -4.27 13.24 3.50
CA THR A 24 -3.22 14.19 3.82
C THR A 24 -2.15 14.21 2.72
N ALA A 25 -1.78 13.04 2.21
CA ALA A 25 -0.79 12.93 1.16
C ALA A 25 -1.19 13.66 -0.13
N PHE A 26 -2.46 13.59 -0.53
CA PHE A 26 -2.96 14.31 -1.71
C PHE A 26 -3.12 15.80 -1.46
N LEU A 27 -3.59 16.19 -0.28
CA LEU A 27 -3.68 17.61 0.11
C LEU A 27 -2.29 18.26 0.16
N GLU A 28 -1.27 17.56 0.63
CA GLU A 28 0.13 17.98 0.59
C GLU A 28 0.65 18.07 -0.86
N THR A 29 0.30 17.06 -1.70
CA THR A 29 0.72 17.03 -3.12
C THR A 29 0.20 18.22 -3.91
N ILE A 30 -1.04 18.66 -3.68
CA ILE A 30 -1.62 19.82 -4.34
C ILE A 30 -1.34 21.15 -3.62
N GLY A 31 -0.54 21.14 -2.55
CA GLY A 31 -0.19 22.33 -1.79
C GLY A 31 -1.32 22.94 -0.95
N ALA A 32 -2.39 22.17 -0.70
CA ALA A 32 -3.52 22.65 0.13
C ALA A 32 -3.19 22.67 1.62
N ILE A 33 -2.23 21.85 2.06
CA ILE A 33 -1.66 21.86 3.41
C ILE A 33 -0.13 21.72 3.33
N GLU A 34 0.55 22.12 4.39
CA GLU A 34 1.99 21.97 4.51
C GLU A 34 2.40 20.51 4.66
N HIS A 35 3.42 20.09 3.91
CA HIS A 35 4.01 18.77 4.05
C HIS A 35 4.56 18.55 5.45
N LYS A 36 4.21 17.41 6.05
CA LYS A 36 4.73 16.97 7.34
C LYS A 36 5.42 15.63 7.20
N ASP A 37 6.63 15.61 7.66
CA ASP A 37 7.46 14.43 7.67
C ASP A 37 7.02 13.43 8.74
N ARG A 38 6.55 12.25 8.31
CA ARG A 38 5.98 11.20 9.17
C ARG A 38 6.66 9.87 8.92
N VAL A 39 6.76 9.06 9.97
CA VAL A 39 7.27 7.70 9.91
C VAL A 39 6.29 6.72 10.54
N ALA A 40 6.31 5.47 10.07
CA ALA A 40 5.50 4.40 10.61
C ALA A 40 6.30 3.10 10.73
N GLY A 41 5.94 2.29 11.73
CA GLY A 41 6.29 0.88 11.82
C GLY A 41 5.01 0.06 11.88
N LEU A 42 4.98 -1.09 11.22
CA LEU A 42 3.77 -1.90 11.09
C LEU A 42 3.92 -3.24 11.80
N ILE A 43 2.91 -3.60 12.59
CA ILE A 43 2.85 -4.92 13.24
C ILE A 43 1.49 -5.56 12.90
N ALA A 44 1.54 -6.71 12.23
CA ALA A 44 0.40 -7.59 12.04
C ALA A 44 0.60 -8.87 12.86
N VAL A 45 -0.49 -9.37 13.48
CA VAL A 45 -0.46 -10.55 14.35
C VAL A 45 -1.54 -11.52 13.93
N GLY A 46 -1.18 -12.78 13.71
CA GLY A 46 -2.15 -13.80 13.35
C GLY A 46 -1.78 -15.21 13.82
N GLY A 47 -2.80 -16.06 13.87
CA GLY A 47 -2.71 -17.39 14.49
C GLY A 47 -2.04 -18.46 13.65
N SER A 48 -1.75 -18.23 12.38
CA SER A 48 -1.26 -19.24 11.45
C SER A 48 0.09 -18.85 10.84
N THR A 49 0.50 -19.57 9.80
CA THR A 49 1.71 -19.31 9.03
C THR A 49 1.56 -18.05 8.16
N ARG A 50 2.68 -17.56 7.61
CA ARG A 50 2.71 -16.38 6.76
C ARG A 50 1.70 -16.44 5.61
N SER A 51 1.54 -17.59 4.96
CA SER A 51 0.61 -17.75 3.83
C SER A 51 -0.86 -17.51 4.19
N TRP A 52 -1.23 -17.72 5.47
CA TRP A 52 -2.56 -17.42 6.02
C TRP A 52 -2.69 -16.00 6.56
N GLN A 53 -1.73 -15.15 6.28
CA GLN A 53 -1.68 -13.73 6.66
C GLN A 53 -1.16 -12.90 5.49
N SER A 54 -1.37 -13.39 4.27
CA SER A 54 -0.71 -12.91 3.05
C SER A 54 -1.00 -11.46 2.68
N MET A 55 -2.11 -10.91 3.17
CA MET A 55 -2.52 -9.53 2.92
C MET A 55 -2.46 -8.64 4.19
N ALA A 56 -1.92 -9.18 5.28
CA ALA A 56 -1.96 -8.49 6.57
C ALA A 56 -1.08 -7.23 6.58
N LEU A 57 0.19 -7.35 6.22
CA LEU A 57 1.11 -6.22 6.15
C LEU A 57 0.82 -5.33 4.94
N GLU A 58 0.51 -5.92 3.80
CA GLU A 58 0.13 -5.22 2.57
C GLU A 58 -1.08 -4.31 2.79
N GLY A 59 -2.10 -4.81 3.48
CA GLY A 59 -3.28 -4.03 3.84
C GLY A 59 -2.98 -2.88 4.82
N LEU A 60 -2.05 -3.07 5.75
CA LEU A 60 -1.57 -1.99 6.62
C LEU A 60 -0.76 -0.96 5.82
N GLN A 61 0.17 -1.42 4.99
CA GLN A 61 1.04 -0.58 4.17
C GLN A 61 0.25 0.30 3.21
N ALA A 62 -0.74 -0.30 2.51
CA ALA A 62 -1.55 0.43 1.54
C ALA A 62 -2.28 1.63 2.15
N THR A 63 -2.55 1.62 3.44
CA THR A 63 -3.20 2.75 4.13
C THR A 63 -2.22 3.83 4.60
N MET A 64 -0.90 3.55 4.58
CA MET A 64 0.10 4.53 5.02
C MET A 64 0.37 5.62 3.98
N PHE A 65 0.20 5.32 2.69
CA PHE A 65 0.45 6.33 1.65
C PHE A 65 -0.56 7.47 1.69
N THR A 66 -1.83 7.22 2.06
CA THR A 66 -2.86 8.27 2.16
C THR A 66 -2.59 9.28 3.27
N THR A 67 -1.81 8.88 4.27
CA THR A 67 -1.38 9.73 5.39
C THR A 67 0.06 10.23 5.24
N ASP A 68 0.70 9.93 4.11
CA ASP A 68 2.10 10.27 3.81
C ASP A 68 3.08 9.82 4.92
N MET A 69 2.95 8.56 5.33
CA MET A 69 3.83 7.96 6.35
C MET A 69 4.88 7.07 5.68
N LYS A 70 6.15 7.38 5.89
CA LYS A 70 7.27 6.51 5.48
C LYS A 70 7.34 5.30 6.39
N VAL A 71 7.05 4.11 5.86
CA VAL A 71 7.23 2.85 6.60
C VAL A 71 8.71 2.51 6.67
N VAL A 72 9.25 2.35 7.87
CA VAL A 72 10.68 2.10 8.11
C VAL A 72 10.99 0.71 8.63
N ASP A 73 9.98 0.00 9.14
CA ASP A 73 10.09 -1.39 9.60
C ASP A 73 8.72 -2.06 9.65
N MET A 74 8.70 -3.37 9.47
CA MET A 74 7.49 -4.20 9.57
C MET A 74 7.75 -5.48 10.35
N LEU A 75 6.74 -5.96 11.07
CA LEU A 75 6.75 -7.22 11.78
C LEU A 75 5.47 -8.00 11.51
N LEU A 76 5.60 -9.21 10.98
CA LEU A 76 4.50 -10.17 10.88
C LEU A 76 4.67 -11.24 11.98
N ALA A 77 3.90 -11.12 13.05
CA ALA A 77 3.85 -12.13 14.10
C ALA A 77 2.94 -13.29 13.67
N THR A 78 3.54 -14.44 13.41
CA THR A 78 2.85 -15.67 12.97
C THR A 78 2.70 -16.66 14.12
N ARG A 79 1.73 -17.59 14.02
CA ARG A 79 1.50 -18.66 15.01
C ARG A 79 1.18 -18.15 16.41
N VAL A 80 0.48 -17.03 16.51
CA VAL A 80 0.03 -16.40 17.76
C VAL A 80 -1.50 -16.37 17.80
N PRO A 81 -2.19 -17.53 17.90
CA PRO A 81 -3.65 -17.60 17.85
C PRO A 81 -4.34 -17.10 19.12
N GLY A 82 -3.65 -17.17 20.25
CA GLY A 82 -4.24 -16.81 21.56
C GLY A 82 -3.97 -15.39 21.99
N MET A 83 -4.94 -14.80 22.71
CA MET A 83 -4.75 -13.51 23.35
C MET A 83 -3.54 -13.56 24.30
N ALA A 84 -2.64 -12.58 24.20
CA ALA A 84 -1.40 -12.49 24.96
C ALA A 84 -0.38 -13.64 24.75
N GLN A 85 -0.64 -14.59 23.86
CA GLN A 85 0.29 -15.71 23.57
C GLN A 85 1.67 -15.23 23.09
N CYS A 86 1.74 -14.06 22.44
CA CYS A 86 3.02 -13.44 22.08
C CYS A 86 3.97 -13.22 23.27
N LEU A 87 3.44 -13.12 24.49
CA LEU A 87 4.26 -12.97 25.71
C LEU A 87 5.07 -14.23 26.08
N LEU A 88 4.77 -15.37 25.45
CA LEU A 88 5.52 -16.60 25.61
C LEU A 88 6.74 -16.69 24.65
N ASP A 89 6.89 -15.73 23.74
CA ASP A 89 7.98 -15.66 22.78
C ASP A 89 8.81 -14.40 23.02
N ASP A 90 9.87 -14.55 23.80
CA ASP A 90 10.80 -13.46 24.13
C ASP A 90 11.47 -12.90 22.86
N GLY A 91 11.70 -13.72 21.83
CA GLY A 91 12.28 -13.30 20.56
C GLY A 91 11.33 -12.36 19.81
N LEU A 92 10.05 -12.71 19.75
CA LEU A 92 9.03 -11.87 19.16
C LEU A 92 8.87 -10.53 19.90
N ILE A 93 8.89 -10.55 21.23
CA ILE A 93 8.84 -9.32 22.05
C ILE A 93 10.08 -8.46 21.81
N ALA A 94 11.28 -9.08 21.77
CA ALA A 94 12.52 -8.35 21.46
C ALA A 94 12.46 -7.72 20.04
N ARG A 95 11.94 -8.45 19.04
CA ARG A 95 11.76 -7.96 17.67
C ARG A 95 10.77 -6.78 17.62
N ALA A 96 9.68 -6.82 18.37
CA ALA A 96 8.72 -5.73 18.47
C ALA A 96 9.34 -4.47 19.13
N ARG A 97 10.17 -4.64 20.17
CA ARG A 97 10.93 -3.53 20.77
C ARG A 97 11.91 -2.92 19.77
N LYS A 98 12.62 -3.77 19.01
CA LYS A 98 13.54 -3.32 17.96
C LYS A 98 12.84 -2.48 16.89
N LEU A 99 11.63 -2.85 16.49
CA LEU A 99 10.81 -2.03 15.59
C LEU A 99 10.53 -0.64 16.22
N GLY A 100 10.21 -0.57 17.50
CA GLY A 100 10.08 0.71 18.21
C GLY A 100 11.35 1.56 18.20
N GLU A 101 12.52 0.94 18.40
CA GLU A 101 13.83 1.63 18.28
C GLU A 101 14.08 2.14 16.85
N HIS A 102 13.70 1.37 15.83
CA HIS A 102 13.78 1.78 14.43
C HIS A 102 12.90 3.00 14.12
N ILE A 103 11.69 3.05 14.66
CA ILE A 103 10.83 4.24 14.55
C ILE A 103 11.52 5.45 15.18
N MET A 104 12.05 5.31 16.40
CA MET A 104 12.74 6.41 17.07
C MET A 104 13.99 6.86 16.31
N THR A 105 14.77 5.93 15.77
CA THR A 105 15.91 6.24 14.89
C THR A 105 15.44 7.04 13.67
N ALA A 106 14.40 6.61 13.00
CA ALA A 106 13.87 7.28 11.81
C ALA A 106 13.30 8.68 12.12
N VAL A 107 12.65 8.87 13.28
CA VAL A 107 12.16 10.19 13.73
C VAL A 107 13.31 11.20 13.88
N HIS A 108 14.46 10.75 14.37
CA HIS A 108 15.63 11.60 14.54
C HIS A 108 16.55 11.69 13.31
N THR A 109 16.24 10.95 12.25
CA THR A 109 17.00 10.97 10.99
C THR A 109 16.34 11.96 10.01
N PRO A 110 17.09 12.86 9.36
CA PRO A 110 16.56 13.74 8.33
C PRO A 110 15.83 12.93 7.22
N ALA A 111 14.73 13.45 6.70
CA ALA A 111 13.87 12.72 5.74
C ALA A 111 14.65 12.16 4.54
N ALA A 112 15.58 12.94 3.98
CA ALA A 112 16.39 12.54 2.83
C ALA A 112 17.39 11.39 3.13
N GLU A 113 17.70 11.15 4.39
CA GLU A 113 18.64 10.10 4.83
C GLU A 113 17.94 8.86 5.34
N ARG A 114 16.60 8.90 5.46
CA ARG A 114 15.82 7.77 5.96
C ARG A 114 15.85 6.63 4.99
N ARG A 115 16.10 5.45 5.53
CA ARG A 115 16.09 4.18 4.81
C ARG A 115 15.26 3.15 5.56
N TRP A 116 15.04 2.03 4.93
CA TRP A 116 14.52 0.85 5.57
C TRP A 116 15.45 0.38 6.69
N LEU A 117 14.89 0.03 7.84
CA LEU A 117 15.60 -0.43 9.04
C LEU A 117 15.17 -1.84 9.45
N GLY A 118 14.13 -2.38 8.79
CA GLY A 118 13.63 -3.74 9.02
C GLY A 118 14.49 -4.82 8.38
N GLU A 119 13.96 -6.03 8.32
CA GLU A 119 14.61 -7.18 7.69
C GLU A 119 14.64 -7.01 6.18
N GLU A 120 15.80 -7.23 5.55
CA GLU A 120 15.99 -7.02 4.10
C GLU A 120 15.15 -7.98 3.24
N ASP A 121 14.88 -9.19 3.74
CA ASP A 121 14.10 -10.23 3.07
C ASP A 121 12.61 -10.21 3.46
N MET A 122 12.14 -9.11 4.03
CA MET A 122 10.74 -8.98 4.45
C MET A 122 9.76 -9.16 3.28
N GLY A 123 10.08 -8.64 2.10
CA GLY A 123 9.24 -8.75 0.92
C GLY A 123 9.98 -8.60 -0.40
N TRP A 124 9.27 -8.83 -1.49
CA TRP A 124 9.82 -8.84 -2.85
C TRP A 124 10.23 -7.45 -3.36
N CYS A 125 9.45 -6.42 -3.00
CA CYS A 125 9.68 -5.07 -3.51
C CYS A 125 10.84 -4.39 -2.77
N PRO A 126 11.96 -4.04 -3.43
CA PRO A 126 13.08 -3.39 -2.77
C PRO A 126 12.78 -1.94 -2.35
N ASN A 127 11.70 -1.33 -2.87
CA ASN A 127 11.30 0.02 -2.50
C ASN A 127 10.46 0.06 -1.21
N CYS A 128 9.45 -0.80 -1.09
CA CYS A 128 8.53 -0.77 0.05
C CYS A 128 8.47 -2.08 0.85
N HIS A 129 9.23 -3.08 0.48
CA HIS A 129 9.31 -4.41 1.13
C HIS A 129 7.97 -5.17 1.20
N SER A 130 7.04 -4.87 0.28
CA SER A 130 5.80 -5.62 0.11
C SER A 130 6.02 -6.93 -0.66
N ASN A 131 5.15 -7.92 -0.40
CA ASN A 131 5.11 -9.16 -1.18
C ASN A 131 4.09 -9.14 -2.32
N ALA A 132 3.30 -8.08 -2.43
CA ALA A 132 2.24 -7.99 -3.42
C ALA A 132 2.79 -7.49 -4.77
N LEU A 133 3.15 -8.43 -5.64
CA LEU A 133 3.51 -8.16 -7.04
C LEU A 133 2.39 -8.63 -7.96
N VAL A 134 2.18 -7.90 -9.06
CA VAL A 134 1.21 -8.23 -10.11
C VAL A 134 1.82 -8.08 -11.49
N LEU A 135 1.16 -8.69 -12.47
CA LEU A 135 1.44 -8.37 -13.87
C LEU A 135 1.09 -6.92 -14.14
N GLY A 136 2.01 -6.20 -14.74
CA GLY A 136 1.81 -4.80 -15.07
C GLY A 136 0.83 -4.62 -16.23
N GLU A 137 0.23 -3.45 -16.29
CA GLU A 137 -0.67 -3.06 -17.37
C GLU A 137 -0.18 -1.77 -18.04
N LYS A 138 -0.60 -1.60 -19.30
CA LYS A 138 -0.28 -0.37 -20.03
C LYS A 138 -1.01 0.81 -19.42
N GLN A 139 -0.26 1.82 -19.00
CA GLN A 139 -0.77 3.05 -18.41
C GLN A 139 -1.38 3.98 -19.48
N TRP A 140 -2.09 5.00 -19.04
CA TRP A 140 -2.76 6.01 -19.86
C TRP A 140 -1.79 6.78 -20.80
N ASP A 141 -0.53 6.94 -20.42
CA ASP A 141 0.52 7.61 -21.18
C ASP A 141 1.42 6.64 -21.97
N GLY A 142 1.09 5.35 -21.93
CA GLY A 142 1.80 4.30 -22.64
C GLY A 142 2.92 3.62 -21.84
N LEU A 143 3.22 4.07 -20.62
CA LEU A 143 4.16 3.41 -19.73
C LEU A 143 3.69 1.99 -19.41
N HIS A 144 4.62 1.04 -19.41
CA HIS A 144 4.32 -0.36 -19.14
C HIS A 144 5.52 -1.06 -18.52
N TYR A 145 5.31 -1.76 -17.44
CA TYR A 145 6.28 -2.66 -16.82
C TYR A 145 5.74 -4.09 -16.80
N PRO A 146 6.57 -5.12 -16.99
CA PRO A 146 6.12 -6.52 -16.92
C PRO A 146 5.52 -6.90 -15.57
N ILE A 147 6.10 -6.38 -14.48
CA ILE A 147 5.69 -6.62 -13.09
C ILE A 147 5.60 -5.28 -12.36
N GLU A 148 4.61 -5.15 -11.50
CA GLU A 148 4.41 -3.97 -10.67
C GLU A 148 4.16 -4.35 -9.21
N CYS A 149 4.63 -3.50 -8.29
CA CYS A 149 4.29 -3.61 -6.88
C CYS A 149 2.90 -2.99 -6.61
N GLN A 150 1.97 -3.78 -6.09
CA GLN A 150 0.61 -3.29 -5.79
C GLN A 150 0.57 -2.23 -4.69
N VAL A 151 1.55 -2.22 -3.79
CA VAL A 151 1.57 -1.29 -2.67
C VAL A 151 2.14 0.06 -3.08
N CYS A 152 3.37 0.13 -3.59
CA CYS A 152 3.99 1.42 -3.91
C CYS A 152 3.86 1.84 -5.38
N GLY A 153 3.57 0.91 -6.29
CA GLY A 153 3.51 1.20 -7.73
C GLY A 153 4.83 1.05 -8.46
N ALA A 154 5.92 0.62 -7.78
CA ALA A 154 7.20 0.39 -8.44
C ALA A 154 7.07 -0.64 -9.57
N GLY A 155 7.62 -0.31 -10.74
CA GLY A 155 7.60 -1.14 -11.93
C GLY A 155 8.96 -1.79 -12.23
N GLY A 156 8.94 -3.03 -12.73
CA GLY A 156 10.18 -3.76 -13.00
C GLY A 156 9.98 -5.13 -13.63
N THR A 157 10.95 -6.00 -13.40
CA THR A 157 10.98 -7.39 -13.88
C THR A 157 11.29 -8.36 -12.75
N LEU A 158 10.98 -9.64 -12.95
CA LEU A 158 11.52 -10.72 -12.15
C LEU A 158 12.76 -11.29 -12.81
N GLU A 159 13.86 -11.31 -12.07
CA GLU A 159 15.14 -11.83 -12.54
C GLU A 159 15.62 -12.97 -11.65
N GLN A 160 16.30 -13.95 -12.23
CA GLN A 160 16.94 -15.01 -11.48
C GLN A 160 18.38 -14.61 -11.15
N THR A 161 18.73 -14.71 -9.87
CA THR A 161 20.09 -14.49 -9.40
C THR A 161 21.00 -15.69 -9.73
N GLU A 162 22.31 -15.52 -9.64
CA GLU A 162 23.29 -16.59 -9.91
C GLU A 162 23.11 -17.83 -9.01
N ASP A 163 22.63 -17.64 -7.79
CA ASP A 163 22.27 -18.71 -6.85
C ASP A 163 20.89 -19.32 -7.10
N GLY A 164 20.22 -18.96 -8.19
CA GLY A 164 18.94 -19.52 -8.63
C GLY A 164 17.71 -18.94 -7.94
N LYS A 165 17.84 -17.94 -7.08
CA LYS A 165 16.71 -17.27 -6.45
C LYS A 165 16.10 -16.24 -7.39
N TRP A 166 14.80 -15.96 -7.20
CA TRP A 166 14.13 -14.89 -7.91
C TRP A 166 14.15 -13.61 -7.08
N ARG A 167 14.29 -12.47 -7.76
CA ARG A 167 14.14 -11.15 -7.18
C ARG A 167 13.37 -10.22 -8.11
N PHE A 168 12.67 -9.25 -7.54
CA PHE A 168 12.08 -8.16 -8.27
C PHE A 168 13.12 -7.05 -8.45
N VAL A 169 13.39 -6.69 -9.71
CA VAL A 169 14.35 -5.64 -10.08
C VAL A 169 13.58 -4.47 -10.65
N ILE A 170 13.67 -3.32 -10.00
CA ILE A 170 13.05 -2.09 -10.46
C ILE A 170 13.79 -1.60 -11.71
N GLN A 171 13.04 -1.29 -12.78
CA GLN A 171 13.58 -0.71 -14.01
C GLN A 171 13.96 0.76 -13.81
N GLU A 172 14.72 1.35 -14.76
CA GLU A 172 15.26 2.71 -14.67
C GLU A 172 14.17 3.74 -14.30
N ASP A 173 13.01 3.69 -14.98
CA ASP A 173 11.86 4.57 -14.73
C ASP A 173 10.82 3.94 -13.78
N GLY A 174 11.16 2.83 -13.13
CA GLY A 174 10.22 2.01 -12.37
C GLY A 174 9.64 2.68 -11.13
N LEU A 175 10.17 3.80 -10.69
CA LEU A 175 9.66 4.57 -9.56
C LEU A 175 8.79 5.79 -9.96
N LEU A 176 8.54 6.02 -11.25
CA LEU A 176 7.70 7.12 -11.71
C LEU A 176 6.27 7.10 -11.12
N LYS A 177 5.78 5.91 -10.77
CA LYS A 177 4.45 5.72 -10.16
C LYS A 177 4.51 5.50 -8.65
N ASP A 178 5.66 5.74 -8.01
CA ASP A 178 5.79 5.50 -6.57
C ASP A 178 4.86 6.43 -5.78
N ARG A 179 3.71 5.90 -5.40
CA ARG A 179 2.68 6.63 -4.65
C ARG A 179 3.08 7.03 -3.24
N THR A 180 4.25 6.57 -2.79
CA THR A 180 4.85 7.02 -1.53
C THR A 180 5.60 8.35 -1.68
N THR A 181 5.73 8.86 -2.91
CA THR A 181 6.36 10.15 -3.24
C THR A 181 5.34 11.18 -3.71
N VAL A 182 5.70 12.45 -3.62
CA VAL A 182 4.89 13.57 -4.14
C VAL A 182 4.73 13.44 -5.66
N GLU A 183 5.82 13.10 -6.36
CA GLU A 183 5.87 12.98 -7.81
C GLU A 183 4.94 11.84 -8.30
N GLY A 184 5.00 10.66 -7.67
CA GLY A 184 4.14 9.54 -8.03
C GLY A 184 2.67 9.81 -7.75
N ARG A 185 2.34 10.56 -6.68
CA ARG A 185 0.97 11.00 -6.40
C ARG A 185 0.48 12.06 -7.39
N ALA A 186 1.34 13.02 -7.77
CA ALA A 186 1.02 14.01 -8.79
C ALA A 186 0.67 13.33 -10.12
N ARG A 187 1.48 12.34 -10.53
CA ARG A 187 1.21 11.53 -11.72
C ARG A 187 -0.13 10.79 -11.64
N HIS A 188 -0.50 10.27 -10.48
CA HIS A 188 -1.82 9.64 -10.31
C HIS A 188 -2.97 10.65 -10.44
N LEU A 189 -2.79 11.88 -9.99
CA LEU A 189 -3.78 12.95 -10.23
C LEU A 189 -3.91 13.28 -11.72
N GLU A 190 -2.82 13.26 -12.49
CA GLU A 190 -2.84 13.41 -13.95
C GLU A 190 -3.59 12.25 -14.62
N GLU A 191 -3.35 11.01 -14.18
CA GLU A 191 -4.09 9.83 -14.63
C GLU A 191 -5.59 9.97 -14.38
N ILE A 192 -5.99 10.40 -13.19
CA ILE A 192 -7.40 10.65 -12.85
C ILE A 192 -7.99 11.73 -13.76
N ALA A 193 -7.28 12.82 -13.97
CA ALA A 193 -7.73 13.90 -14.86
C ALA A 193 -7.89 13.43 -16.32
N HIS A 194 -6.97 12.60 -16.80
CA HIS A 194 -7.03 12.01 -18.14
C HIS A 194 -8.22 11.07 -18.30
N THR A 195 -8.40 10.12 -17.39
CA THR A 195 -9.44 9.10 -17.46
C THR A 195 -10.84 9.67 -17.19
N GLN A 196 -10.98 10.51 -16.18
CA GLN A 196 -12.27 11.09 -15.80
C GLN A 196 -12.65 12.28 -16.67
N GLY A 197 -11.69 13.10 -17.11
CA GLY A 197 -11.94 14.28 -17.93
C GLY A 197 -12.67 13.94 -19.22
N GLY A 198 -12.24 12.87 -19.92
CA GLY A 198 -12.91 12.39 -21.13
C GLY A 198 -14.34 11.87 -20.88
N PHE A 199 -14.56 11.20 -19.74
CA PHE A 199 -15.88 10.69 -19.39
C PHE A 199 -16.87 11.79 -19.01
N TYR A 200 -16.49 12.70 -18.11
CA TYR A 200 -17.39 13.73 -17.59
C TYR A 200 -17.58 14.90 -18.54
N SER A 201 -16.65 15.16 -19.45
CA SER A 201 -16.77 16.24 -20.44
C SER A 201 -17.67 15.87 -21.62
N ASP A 202 -17.86 14.58 -21.92
CA ASP A 202 -18.73 14.12 -23.01
C ASP A 202 -20.20 14.08 -22.56
N PRO A 203 -21.10 14.94 -23.15
CA PRO A 203 -22.51 14.94 -22.84
C PRO A 203 -23.22 13.62 -23.18
N GLU A 204 -22.76 12.93 -24.22
CA GLU A 204 -23.35 11.66 -24.65
C GLU A 204 -23.08 10.54 -23.64
N ASN A 205 -21.85 10.46 -23.09
CA ASN A 205 -21.54 9.54 -22.01
C ASN A 205 -22.44 9.76 -20.80
N ARG A 206 -22.65 11.03 -20.41
CA ARG A 206 -23.55 11.36 -19.29
C ARG A 206 -25.00 10.93 -19.57
N ARG A 207 -25.50 11.17 -20.78
CA ARG A 207 -26.84 10.74 -21.21
C ARG A 207 -26.98 9.22 -21.13
N ILE A 208 -26.03 8.47 -21.71
CA ILE A 208 -26.02 6.99 -21.70
C ILE A 208 -26.02 6.45 -20.26
N VAL A 209 -25.17 7.00 -19.38
CA VAL A 209 -25.10 6.59 -17.98
C VAL A 209 -26.42 6.87 -17.26
N GLN A 210 -27.03 8.03 -17.49
CA GLN A 210 -28.31 8.39 -16.89
C GLN A 210 -29.42 7.43 -17.31
N GLU A 211 -29.55 7.14 -18.61
CA GLU A 211 -30.56 6.20 -19.14
C GLU A 211 -30.37 4.78 -18.59
N LYS A 212 -29.11 4.29 -18.57
CA LYS A 212 -28.81 2.98 -18.01
C LYS A 212 -29.07 2.93 -16.50
N SER A 213 -28.71 3.98 -15.77
CA SER A 213 -28.95 4.07 -14.32
C SER A 213 -30.43 3.98 -13.96
N VAL A 214 -31.32 4.63 -14.73
CA VAL A 214 -32.77 4.53 -14.56
C VAL A 214 -33.22 3.08 -14.72
N LYS A 215 -32.79 2.42 -15.82
CA LYS A 215 -33.14 1.01 -16.07
C LYS A 215 -32.67 0.06 -14.96
N TYR A 216 -31.48 0.31 -14.39
CA TYR A 216 -30.97 -0.48 -13.26
C TYR A 216 -31.74 -0.20 -11.97
N LYS A 217 -32.17 1.05 -11.71
CA LYS A 217 -33.01 1.39 -10.55
C LYS A 217 -34.39 0.75 -10.64
N GLU A 218 -34.99 0.71 -11.82
CA GLU A 218 -36.27 0.05 -12.04
C GLU A 218 -36.22 -1.48 -11.86
N LYS A 219 -35.05 -2.08 -12.11
CA LYS A 219 -34.80 -3.49 -11.84
C LYS A 219 -34.47 -3.81 -10.37
N GLN A 220 -34.27 -2.78 -9.55
CA GLN A 220 -33.94 -2.99 -8.15
C GLN A 220 -35.07 -3.72 -7.42
N PHE A 221 -34.74 -4.96 -7.09
CA PHE A 221 -35.38 -5.71 -5.98
C PHE A 221 -36.89 -5.79 -5.99
N LYS A 222 -37.48 -6.27 -7.09
CA LYS A 222 -38.77 -6.91 -6.98
C LYS A 222 -38.57 -8.28 -6.32
N GLY A 223 -38.46 -8.24 -5.01
CA GLY A 223 -38.59 -9.37 -4.12
C GLY A 223 -37.35 -10.28 -4.01
N ILE A 224 -36.62 -10.19 -2.92
CA ILE A 224 -36.30 -11.38 -2.12
C ILE A 224 -37.34 -11.48 -1.03
#